data_93c83ff29d980343d1babebb5f7481f3
#
_entry.id   93c83ff29d980343d1babebb5f7481f3
#
_cell.length_a   1.000
_cell.length_b   1.000
_cell.length_c   1.000
_cell.angle_alpha   90.00
_cell.angle_beta   90.00
_cell.angle_gamma   90.00
#
_symmetry.space_group_name_H-M   'P 1'
#
loop_
_entity.id
_entity.type
_entity.pdbx_description
1 polymer ?
#
loop_
_entity_poly.entity_id
_entity_poly.type
_entity_poly.pdbx_seq_one_letter_code
_entity_poly.pdbx_strand_id
1 'polypeptide(L)'
;MPVVRSDQAVSYEIHGARFVSYATPLTGSKELCAWRGEIPPGTKAPAHTVTREEIFHLLVGDLLITLDGHPERLTAGDTVIVNAGTTLGVENPTDHTALSWVTTSVGLEAELADGTRITPPWAN
;
A
#
# COMPACT_ATOMS: atom_id res chain seq x y z
N MET A 1 16.95 -13.74 5.35
CA MET A 1 17.27 -13.19 6.67
C MET A 1 15.98 -13.08 7.46
N PRO A 2 15.78 -13.91 8.54
CA PRO A 2 14.48 -14.00 9.21
C PRO A 2 14.10 -12.78 10.06
N VAL A 3 15.04 -11.87 10.32
CA VAL A 3 14.74 -10.62 11.03
C VAL A 3 15.24 -9.44 10.21
N VAL A 4 14.33 -8.53 9.91
CA VAL A 4 14.64 -7.28 9.22
C VAL A 4 14.53 -6.14 10.23
N ARG A 5 15.66 -5.53 10.56
CA ARG A 5 15.71 -4.41 11.50
C ARG A 5 15.16 -3.15 10.83
N SER A 6 14.68 -2.19 11.62
CA SER A 6 14.08 -0.97 11.06
C SER A 6 15.05 -0.17 10.18
N ASP A 7 16.33 -0.21 10.48
CA ASP A 7 17.37 0.47 9.68
C ASP A 7 17.78 -0.32 8.43
N GLN A 8 17.26 -1.52 8.25
CA GLN A 8 17.48 -2.36 7.07
C GLN A 8 16.32 -2.27 6.07
N ALA A 9 15.22 -1.66 6.46
CA ALA A 9 14.09 -1.46 5.57
C ALA A 9 14.45 -0.46 4.46
N VAL A 10 13.93 -0.70 3.26
CA VAL A 10 14.22 0.13 2.09
C VAL A 10 13.04 1.06 1.82
N SER A 11 13.33 2.36 1.68
CA SER A 11 12.30 3.36 1.43
C SER A 11 12.20 3.69 -0.05
N TYR A 12 10.97 3.83 -0.52
CA TYR A 12 10.63 4.25 -1.88
C TYR A 12 9.63 5.39 -1.81
N GLU A 13 9.74 6.36 -2.71
CA GLU A 13 8.77 7.45 -2.82
C GLU A 13 8.13 7.44 -4.20
N ILE A 14 6.80 7.53 -4.24
CA ILE A 14 6.04 7.64 -5.49
C ILE A 14 4.73 8.40 -5.21
N HIS A 15 4.37 9.31 -6.11
CA HIS A 15 3.15 10.12 -6.02
C HIS A 15 2.98 10.83 -4.65
N GLY A 16 4.10 11.23 -4.04
CA GLY A 16 4.10 11.90 -2.75
C GLY A 16 4.01 10.98 -1.54
N ALA A 17 3.70 9.71 -1.71
CA ALA A 17 3.67 8.73 -0.63
C ALA A 17 5.03 8.06 -0.46
N ARG A 18 5.32 7.61 0.76
CA ARG A 18 6.54 6.89 1.08
C ARG A 18 6.20 5.46 1.46
N PHE A 19 6.91 4.52 0.86
CA PHE A 19 6.74 3.09 1.11
C PHE A 19 8.01 2.54 1.74
N VAL A 20 7.91 2.05 2.97
CA VAL A 20 9.04 1.49 3.71
C VAL A 20 8.88 -0.03 3.69
N SER A 21 9.69 -0.69 2.86
CA SER A 21 9.59 -2.12 2.61
C SER A 21 10.39 -2.93 3.63
N TYR A 22 9.74 -3.88 4.28
CA TYR A 22 10.35 -4.76 5.26
C TYR A 22 10.48 -6.20 4.75
N ALA A 23 9.39 -6.79 4.28
CA ALA A 23 9.37 -8.18 3.84
C ALA A 23 9.11 -8.27 2.34
N THR A 24 10.12 -8.75 1.62
CA THR A 24 10.06 -9.01 0.17
C THR A 24 11.01 -10.18 -0.14
N PRO A 25 11.02 -10.69 -1.37
CA PRO A 25 12.04 -11.67 -1.76
C PRO A 25 13.47 -11.23 -1.51
N LEU A 26 13.75 -9.92 -1.62
CA LEU A 26 15.09 -9.37 -1.36
C LEU A 26 15.54 -9.54 0.10
N THR A 27 14.60 -9.59 1.03
CA THR A 27 14.90 -9.79 2.45
C THR A 27 14.65 -11.21 2.93
N GLY A 28 14.28 -12.12 2.02
CA GLY A 28 14.14 -13.53 2.28
C GLY A 28 12.72 -14.06 2.40
N SER A 29 11.71 -13.24 2.15
CA SER A 29 10.32 -13.70 2.13
C SER A 29 10.05 -14.53 0.89
N LYS A 30 9.27 -15.59 1.02
CA LYS A 30 8.95 -16.49 -0.09
C LYS A 30 7.53 -16.37 -0.60
N GLU A 31 6.59 -16.05 0.28
CA GLU A 31 5.17 -16.03 -0.04
C GLU A 31 4.53 -14.67 0.18
N LEU A 32 4.97 -13.93 1.19
CA LEU A 32 4.33 -12.69 1.60
C LEU A 32 5.27 -11.50 1.50
N CYS A 33 4.69 -10.34 1.18
CA CYS A 33 5.35 -9.06 1.26
C CYS A 33 4.63 -8.17 2.26
N ALA A 34 5.39 -7.30 2.94
CA ALA A 34 4.81 -6.36 3.89
C ALA A 34 5.60 -5.06 3.92
N TRP A 35 4.89 -3.94 3.94
CA TRP A 35 5.50 -2.63 3.99
C TRP A 35 4.65 -1.66 4.81
N ARG A 36 5.28 -0.56 5.24
CA ARG A 36 4.58 0.57 5.85
C ARG A 36 4.39 1.64 4.79
N GLY A 37 3.17 2.14 4.66
CA GLY A 37 2.86 3.28 3.81
C GLY A 37 2.75 4.54 4.66
N GLU A 38 3.43 5.61 4.25
CA GLU A 38 3.32 6.93 4.84
C GLU A 38 2.65 7.84 3.81
N ILE A 39 1.46 8.32 4.12
CA ILE A 39 0.62 9.04 3.18
C ILE A 39 0.43 10.47 3.69
N PRO A 40 1.17 11.45 3.13
CA PRO A 40 1.11 12.83 3.59
C PRO A 40 -0.25 13.50 3.36
N PRO A 41 -0.51 14.62 4.06
CA PRO A 41 -1.70 15.42 3.80
C PRO A 41 -1.82 15.80 2.32
N GLY A 42 -3.06 15.75 1.80
CA GLY A 42 -3.36 16.14 0.43
C GLY A 42 -2.96 15.14 -0.63
N THR A 43 -2.43 13.97 -0.26
CA THR A 43 -2.09 12.93 -1.24
C THR A 43 -3.36 12.39 -1.88
N LYS A 44 -3.34 12.30 -3.21
CA LYS A 44 -4.39 11.64 -3.99
C LYS A 44 -3.70 10.83 -5.09
N ALA A 45 -3.44 9.57 -4.80
CA ALA A 45 -2.80 8.67 -5.74
C ALA A 45 -3.75 8.30 -6.88
N PRO A 46 -3.23 8.05 -8.11
CA PRO A 46 -4.06 7.55 -9.20
C PRO A 46 -4.69 6.21 -8.81
N ALA A 47 -5.97 6.02 -9.18
CA ALA A 47 -6.63 4.73 -8.98
C ALA A 47 -5.92 3.64 -9.79
N HIS A 48 -5.78 2.46 -9.20
CA HIS A 48 -5.15 1.32 -9.85
C HIS A 48 -5.83 0.03 -9.46
N THR A 49 -5.74 -0.96 -10.34
CA THR A 49 -6.26 -2.30 -10.09
C THR A 49 -5.12 -3.18 -9.57
N VAL A 50 -5.34 -3.88 -8.48
CA VAL A 50 -4.35 -4.80 -7.92
C VAL A 50 -4.56 -6.20 -8.47
N THR A 51 -3.47 -6.90 -8.77
CA THR A 51 -3.52 -8.26 -9.33
C THR A 51 -3.57 -9.35 -8.26
N ARG A 52 -3.26 -8.99 -7.02
CA ARG A 52 -3.28 -9.88 -5.86
C ARG A 52 -3.98 -9.20 -4.70
N GLU A 53 -4.53 -9.99 -3.80
CA GLU A 53 -5.19 -9.46 -2.61
C GLU A 53 -4.19 -8.68 -1.75
N GLU A 54 -4.63 -7.54 -1.25
CA GLU A 54 -3.91 -6.74 -0.26
C GLU A 54 -4.74 -6.62 1.00
N ILE A 55 -4.08 -6.73 2.15
CA ILE A 55 -4.64 -6.33 3.43
C ILE A 55 -4.02 -5.01 3.81
N PHE A 56 -4.85 -3.99 3.99
CA PHE A 56 -4.43 -2.64 4.30
C PHE A 56 -4.94 -2.28 5.69
N HIS A 57 -4.05 -2.10 6.65
CA HIS A 57 -4.39 -1.76 8.03
C HIS A 57 -3.92 -0.35 8.37
N LEU A 58 -4.84 0.53 8.74
CA LEU A 58 -4.51 1.91 9.10
C LEU A 58 -4.04 1.96 10.56
N LEU A 59 -2.81 2.42 10.76
CA LEU A 59 -2.19 2.51 12.09
C LEU A 59 -2.41 3.88 12.73
N VAL A 60 -2.29 4.95 11.94
CA VAL A 60 -2.36 6.34 12.41
C VAL A 60 -3.08 7.18 11.36
N GLY A 61 -3.92 8.09 11.82
CA GLY A 61 -4.59 9.07 10.97
C GLY A 61 -5.89 8.56 10.37
N ASP A 62 -6.32 9.23 9.32
CA ASP A 62 -7.54 8.95 8.58
C ASP A 62 -7.25 8.93 7.09
N LEU A 63 -7.95 8.08 6.35
CA LEU A 63 -7.85 7.99 4.90
C LEU A 63 -9.23 7.84 4.28
N LEU A 64 -9.32 8.24 3.02
CA LEU A 64 -10.44 7.91 2.16
C LEU A 64 -9.97 6.84 1.19
N ILE A 65 -10.57 5.66 1.27
CA ILE A 65 -10.28 4.53 0.39
C ILE A 65 -11.47 4.34 -0.55
N THR A 66 -11.19 4.23 -1.84
CA THR A 66 -12.23 3.95 -2.82
C THR A 66 -11.98 2.57 -3.42
N LEU A 67 -12.97 1.69 -3.29
CA LEU A 67 -12.94 0.33 -3.84
C LEU A 67 -14.01 0.22 -4.94
N ASP A 68 -13.59 0.02 -6.17
CA ASP A 68 -14.50 -0.06 -7.35
C ASP A 68 -15.49 1.10 -7.39
N GLY A 69 -15.00 2.32 -7.14
CA GLY A 69 -15.80 3.53 -7.15
C GLY A 69 -16.60 3.81 -5.87
N HIS A 70 -16.54 2.94 -4.85
CA HIS A 70 -17.24 3.14 -3.59
C HIS A 70 -16.29 3.69 -2.52
N PRO A 71 -16.46 4.96 -2.10
CA PRO A 71 -15.60 5.56 -1.09
C PRO A 71 -15.95 5.10 0.32
N GLU A 72 -14.91 4.82 1.11
CA GLU A 72 -15.02 4.47 2.52
C GLU A 72 -14.01 5.29 3.33
N ARG A 73 -14.46 5.87 4.43
CA ARG A 73 -13.55 6.54 5.37
C ARG A 73 -12.98 5.51 6.33
N LEU A 74 -11.65 5.54 6.47
CA LEU A 74 -10.95 4.73 7.46
C LEU A 74 -10.44 5.63 8.58
N THR A 75 -10.54 5.12 9.80
CA THR A 75 -9.86 5.68 10.96
C THR A 75 -8.82 4.69 11.48
N ALA A 76 -7.91 5.15 12.33
CA ALA A 76 -6.86 4.29 12.89
C ALA A 76 -7.46 3.04 13.54
N GLY A 77 -6.91 1.87 13.22
CA GLY A 77 -7.39 0.58 13.67
C GLY A 77 -8.25 -0.17 12.66
N ASP A 78 -8.76 0.52 11.62
CA ASP A 78 -9.58 -0.13 10.59
C ASP A 78 -8.71 -0.90 9.60
N THR A 79 -9.29 -1.95 9.04
CA THR A 79 -8.64 -2.80 8.04
C THR A 79 -9.49 -2.88 6.79
N VAL A 80 -8.84 -2.76 5.63
CA VAL A 80 -9.47 -2.95 4.33
C VAL A 80 -8.92 -4.21 3.69
N ILE A 81 -9.81 -5.03 3.17
CA ILE A 81 -9.46 -6.18 2.33
C ILE A 81 -9.66 -5.74 0.88
N VAL A 82 -8.58 -5.69 0.13
CA VAL A 82 -8.59 -5.32 -1.28
C VAL A 82 -8.43 -6.61 -2.08
N ASN A 83 -9.54 -7.16 -2.57
CA ASN A 83 -9.48 -8.40 -3.33
C ASN A 83 -8.78 -8.19 -4.68
N ALA A 84 -8.17 -9.25 -5.20
CA ALA A 84 -7.57 -9.22 -6.53
C ALA A 84 -8.60 -8.79 -7.58
N GLY A 85 -8.21 -7.90 -8.49
CA GLY A 85 -9.10 -7.34 -9.50
C GLY A 85 -9.87 -6.10 -9.07
N THR A 86 -9.77 -5.69 -7.81
CA THR A 86 -10.41 -4.48 -7.32
C THR A 86 -9.62 -3.24 -7.74
N THR A 87 -10.33 -2.20 -8.16
CA THR A 87 -9.73 -0.88 -8.38
C THR A 87 -9.68 -0.12 -7.07
N LEU A 88 -8.47 0.25 -6.67
CA LEU A 88 -8.17 0.89 -5.40
C LEU A 88 -7.77 2.35 -5.61
N GLY A 89 -8.42 3.26 -4.88
CA GLY A 89 -8.00 4.63 -4.76
C GLY A 89 -7.66 4.95 -3.30
N VAL A 90 -6.57 5.68 -3.08
CA VAL A 90 -6.13 6.10 -1.75
C VAL A 90 -5.98 7.61 -1.75
N GLU A 91 -6.63 8.26 -0.79
CA GLU A 91 -6.59 9.71 -0.63
C GLU A 91 -6.47 10.08 0.84
N ASN A 92 -5.61 11.05 1.14
CA ASN A 92 -5.53 11.64 2.46
C ASN A 92 -6.08 13.08 2.40
N PRO A 93 -7.37 13.28 2.69
CA PRO A 93 -7.97 14.63 2.65
C PRO A 93 -7.75 15.42 3.95
N THR A 94 -6.96 14.89 4.87
CA THR A 94 -6.71 15.51 6.18
C THR A 94 -5.44 16.35 6.15
N ASP A 95 -5.14 17.01 7.27
CA ASP A 95 -3.91 17.80 7.47
C ASP A 95 -2.84 17.04 8.26
N HIS A 96 -3.03 15.73 8.47
CA HIS A 96 -2.09 14.85 9.17
C HIS A 96 -1.60 13.74 8.26
N THR A 97 -0.35 13.31 8.44
CA THR A 97 0.17 12.11 7.78
C THR A 97 -0.53 10.87 8.30
N ALA A 98 -0.95 10.00 7.41
CA ALA A 98 -1.50 8.69 7.74
C ALA A 98 -0.41 7.63 7.62
N LEU A 99 -0.42 6.64 8.53
CA LEU A 99 0.48 5.50 8.51
C LEU A 99 -0.33 4.23 8.37
N SER A 100 0.08 3.38 7.44
CA SER A 100 -0.57 2.11 7.18
C SER A 100 0.43 0.96 7.20
N TRP A 101 -0.08 -0.24 7.41
CA TRP A 101 0.67 -1.48 7.21
C TRP A 101 -0.06 -2.31 6.17
N VAL A 102 0.66 -2.73 5.13
CA VAL A 102 0.07 -3.45 4.01
C VAL A 102 0.76 -4.80 3.84
N THR A 103 -0.02 -5.83 3.62
CA THR A 103 0.47 -7.19 3.34
C THR A 103 -0.17 -7.69 2.06
N THR A 104 0.61 -8.34 1.22
CA THR A 104 0.15 -9.00 0.00
C THR A 104 1.01 -10.23 -0.28
N SER A 105 0.63 -11.01 -1.28
CA SER A 105 1.48 -12.11 -1.74
C SER A 105 2.54 -11.62 -2.73
N VAL A 106 3.67 -12.33 -2.79
CA VAL A 106 4.74 -12.05 -3.76
C VAL A 106 4.17 -12.11 -5.18
N GLY A 107 4.59 -11.16 -6.02
CA GLY A 107 4.15 -11.09 -7.40
C GLY A 107 3.05 -10.07 -7.67
N LEU A 108 2.74 -9.22 -6.69
CA LEU A 108 1.77 -8.13 -6.88
C LEU A 108 2.19 -7.23 -8.04
N GLU A 109 1.22 -6.92 -8.89
CA GLU A 109 1.31 -5.86 -9.88
C GLU A 109 0.13 -4.92 -9.73
N ALA A 110 0.29 -3.68 -10.18
CA ALA A 110 -0.76 -2.68 -10.24
C ALA A 110 -0.99 -2.29 -11.70
N GLU A 111 -2.25 -2.08 -12.07
CA GLU A 111 -2.62 -1.65 -13.41
C GLU A 111 -3.36 -0.32 -13.33
N LEU A 112 -2.84 0.68 -14.03
CA LEU A 112 -3.47 2.00 -14.13
C LEU A 112 -4.62 1.99 -15.13
N ALA A 113 -5.45 3.05 -15.13
CA ALA A 113 -6.61 3.15 -16.00
C ALA A 113 -6.26 3.10 -17.50
N ASP A 114 -5.05 3.50 -17.88
CA ASP A 114 -4.57 3.46 -19.26
C ASP A 114 -3.98 2.10 -19.68
N GLY A 115 -4.03 1.10 -18.79
CA GLY A 115 -3.46 -0.22 -19.02
C GLY A 115 -1.99 -0.37 -18.66
N THR A 116 -1.33 0.68 -18.21
CA THR A 116 0.06 0.61 -17.76
C THR A 116 0.15 -0.27 -16.53
N ARG A 117 1.07 -1.26 -16.56
CA ARG A 117 1.36 -2.10 -15.41
C ARG A 117 2.60 -1.62 -14.68
N ILE A 118 2.52 -1.66 -13.37
CA ILE A 118 3.61 -1.32 -12.46
C ILE A 118 3.90 -2.52 -11.59
N THR A 119 5.18 -2.89 -11.50
CA THR A 119 5.64 -3.89 -10.53
C THR A 119 6.24 -3.13 -9.35
N PRO A 120 5.49 -2.95 -8.25
CA PRO A 120 5.98 -2.13 -7.15
C PRO A 120 7.23 -2.73 -6.53
N PRO A 121 8.34 -1.97 -6.43
CA PRO A 121 9.57 -2.50 -5.86
C PRO A 121 9.45 -2.81 -4.36
N TRP A 122 8.53 -2.13 -3.65
CA TRP A 122 8.30 -2.39 -2.23
C TRP A 122 7.54 -3.68 -1.96
N ALA A 123 7.04 -4.33 -3.00
CA ALA A 123 6.27 -5.58 -2.91
C ALA A 123 6.90 -6.72 -3.73
N ASN A 124 8.17 -6.55 -4.15
CA ASN A 124 8.84 -7.56 -5.00
C ASN A 124 10.34 -7.75 -4.64
#